data_0ca7792432daae6ba39922abdea80489
#
_entry.id   0ca7792432daae6ba39922abdea80489
#
_cell.length_a   1.000
_cell.length_b   1.000
_cell.length_c   1.000
_cell.angle_alpha   90.00
_cell.angle_beta   90.00
_cell.angle_gamma   90.00
#
_symmetry.space_group_name_H-M   'P 1'
#
loop_
_entity.id
_entity.type
_entity.pdbx_description
1 polymer ?
#
loop_
_entity_poly.entity_id
_entity_poly.type
_entity_poly.pdbx_seq_one_letter_code
_entity_poly.pdbx_strand_id
1 'polypeptide(L)'
;MGNNGTATAIHPLDRAFFDRDPRPVARELLGKILVRRGERAGRKSLMARIIEVEAYLGEKDPASHSFAGRTARNAVLFGPPGYAYIYFIYGNHYCLNVSCDADGKAGGVLFRALEPMQGIDEMARARGIEVHGPKDLPKLTSGPGRLAEAFGITRERDNDCDLTSASSSLWIGDDGSRAGRIRTTPRIGITKAAERRLRYVFAGNRFVSGKREPPVGVARRR
;
A
#
# COMPACT_ATOMS: atom_id res chain seq x y z
N MET A 1 30.58 11.58 19.78
CA MET A 1 29.37 12.41 19.96
C MET A 1 28.26 11.76 19.16
N GLY A 2 27.41 11.00 19.83
CA GLY A 2 26.34 10.24 19.20
C GLY A 2 25.22 11.17 18.77
N ASN A 3 24.92 11.16 17.49
CA ASN A 3 23.77 11.87 16.95
C ASN A 3 22.50 11.07 17.34
N ASN A 4 21.87 11.44 18.45
CA ASN A 4 20.54 10.95 18.81
C ASN A 4 19.54 11.56 17.83
N GLY A 5 19.40 10.95 16.66
CA GLY A 5 18.28 11.21 15.77
C GLY A 5 16.99 10.88 16.53
N THR A 6 16.28 11.89 17.00
CA THR A 6 14.91 11.74 17.53
C THR A 6 14.09 11.03 16.45
N ALA A 7 13.69 9.79 16.73
CA ALA A 7 12.77 9.06 15.86
C ALA A 7 11.51 9.91 15.73
N THR A 8 11.23 10.41 14.53
CA THR A 8 10.04 11.20 14.27
C THR A 8 8.81 10.36 14.60
N ALA A 9 7.94 10.87 15.47
CA ALA A 9 6.72 10.17 15.85
C ALA A 9 5.85 9.94 14.63
N ILE A 10 5.30 8.74 14.50
CA ILE A 10 4.35 8.39 13.43
C ILE A 10 2.95 8.63 13.98
N HIS A 11 2.20 9.51 13.35
CA HIS A 11 0.83 9.85 13.72
C HIS A 11 -0.16 9.17 12.77
N PRO A 12 -1.24 8.54 13.26
CA PRO A 12 -2.27 7.96 12.39
C PRO A 12 -2.85 9.01 11.44
N LEU A 13 -3.19 8.60 10.23
CA LEU A 13 -3.94 9.45 9.30
C LEU A 13 -5.40 9.51 9.74
N ASP A 14 -5.98 10.70 9.74
CA ASP A 14 -7.39 10.92 10.05
C ASP A 14 -8.30 10.29 8.98
N ARG A 15 -9.51 9.90 9.36
CA ARG A 15 -10.52 9.37 8.44
C ARG A 15 -10.86 10.32 7.30
N ALA A 16 -10.87 11.63 7.56
CA ALA A 16 -11.07 12.67 6.54
C ALA A 16 -10.02 12.64 5.42
N PHE A 17 -8.83 12.10 5.67
CA PHE A 17 -7.82 11.87 4.63
C PHE A 17 -8.33 10.93 3.54
N PHE A 18 -9.15 9.94 3.91
CA PHE A 18 -9.70 8.91 3.02
C PHE A 18 -11.09 9.25 2.49
N ASP A 19 -11.82 10.18 3.12
CA ASP A 19 -13.16 10.65 2.71
C ASP A 19 -13.06 11.58 1.49
N ARG A 20 -12.45 11.08 0.43
CA ARG A 20 -12.16 11.80 -0.81
C ARG A 20 -12.04 10.83 -1.98
N ASP A 21 -12.10 11.39 -3.20
CA ASP A 21 -11.81 10.64 -4.43
C ASP A 21 -10.49 9.83 -4.31
N PRO A 22 -10.46 8.56 -4.74
CA PRO A 22 -9.26 7.72 -4.65
C PRO A 22 -7.99 8.28 -5.30
N ARG A 23 -8.09 9.18 -6.28
CA ARG A 23 -6.93 9.74 -7.00
C ARG A 23 -6.05 10.64 -6.15
N PRO A 24 -6.56 11.69 -5.47
CA PRO A 24 -5.76 12.47 -4.52
C PRO A 24 -5.31 11.61 -3.34
N VAL A 25 -6.15 10.72 -2.81
CA VAL A 25 -5.75 9.80 -1.72
C VAL A 25 -4.55 8.95 -2.14
N ALA A 26 -4.60 8.29 -3.30
CA ALA A 26 -3.49 7.47 -3.80
C ALA A 26 -2.19 8.27 -3.95
N ARG A 27 -2.29 9.51 -4.46
CA ARG A 27 -1.12 10.37 -4.62
C ARG A 27 -0.48 10.75 -3.29
N GLU A 28 -1.31 11.08 -2.30
CA GLU A 28 -0.86 11.54 -0.98
C GLU A 28 -0.48 10.39 -0.03
N LEU A 29 -0.95 9.16 -0.30
CA LEU A 29 -0.51 7.96 0.41
C LEU A 29 0.96 7.61 0.14
N LEU A 30 1.52 8.02 -1.00
CA LEU A 30 2.96 7.82 -1.25
C LEU A 30 3.78 8.57 -0.18
N GLY A 31 4.70 7.85 0.44
CA GLY A 31 5.52 8.36 1.53
C GLY A 31 4.95 8.13 2.93
N LYS A 32 3.65 7.82 3.07
CA LYS A 32 3.06 7.40 4.34
C LYS A 32 3.56 6.02 4.73
N ILE A 33 3.31 5.61 5.96
CA ILE A 33 3.86 4.40 6.55
C ILE A 33 2.73 3.44 6.87
N LEU A 34 2.81 2.21 6.35
CA LEU A 34 2.00 1.10 6.80
C LEU A 34 2.64 0.49 8.03
N VAL A 35 1.88 0.36 9.09
CA VAL A 35 2.31 -0.19 10.38
C VAL A 35 1.50 -1.43 10.73
N ARG A 36 2.19 -2.54 11.02
CA ARG A 36 1.62 -3.72 11.68
C ARG A 36 2.12 -3.74 13.11
N ARG A 37 1.23 -3.61 14.08
CA ARG A 37 1.58 -3.67 15.50
C ARG A 37 2.07 -5.07 15.89
N GLY A 38 3.12 -5.15 16.68
CA GLY A 38 3.58 -6.41 17.24
C GLY A 38 2.53 -7.02 18.18
N GLU A 39 2.18 -8.28 17.97
CA GLU A 39 1.07 -8.95 18.68
C GLU A 39 1.44 -9.48 20.06
N ARG A 40 2.72 -9.61 20.36
CA ARG A 40 3.22 -10.16 21.64
C ARG A 40 4.15 -9.16 22.28
N ALA A 41 4.20 -9.16 23.61
CA ALA A 41 5.18 -8.40 24.36
C ALA A 41 6.60 -8.73 23.84
N GLY A 42 7.36 -7.69 23.51
CA GLY A 42 8.71 -7.81 22.95
C GLY A 42 8.82 -7.97 21.43
N ARG A 43 7.72 -8.20 20.68
CA ARG A 43 7.76 -8.14 19.21
C ARG A 43 7.68 -6.71 18.71
N LYS A 44 8.66 -6.35 17.89
CA LYS A 44 8.68 -5.05 17.21
C LYS A 44 7.55 -4.98 16.18
N SER A 45 6.96 -3.81 16.02
CA SER A 45 6.04 -3.53 14.92
C SER A 45 6.76 -3.66 13.57
N LEU A 46 6.04 -4.10 12.52
CA LEU A 46 6.53 -4.00 11.15
C LEU A 46 6.16 -2.62 10.63
N MET A 47 7.11 -1.95 9.97
CA MET A 47 6.88 -0.64 9.39
C MET A 47 7.49 -0.60 7.99
N ALA A 48 6.74 -0.06 7.03
CA ALA A 48 7.26 0.15 5.68
C ALA A 48 6.62 1.38 5.03
N ARG A 49 7.41 2.13 4.29
CA ARG A 49 6.97 3.31 3.55
C ARG A 49 6.25 2.92 2.26
N ILE A 50 5.14 3.56 1.97
CA ILE A 50 4.33 3.32 0.78
C ILE A 50 5.03 3.96 -0.43
N ILE A 51 5.37 3.13 -1.43
CA ILE A 51 6.16 3.52 -2.60
C ILE A 51 5.35 3.45 -3.89
N GLU A 52 4.33 2.59 -3.92
CA GLU A 52 3.51 2.35 -5.10
C GLU A 52 2.09 1.98 -4.71
N VAL A 53 1.14 2.62 -5.37
CA VAL A 53 -0.30 2.38 -5.17
C VAL A 53 -1.07 2.51 -6.49
N GLU A 54 -2.30 1.96 -6.53
CA GLU A 54 -3.23 2.13 -7.63
C GLU A 54 -4.60 2.60 -7.13
N ALA A 55 -5.16 3.64 -7.77
CA ALA A 55 -6.52 4.11 -7.49
C ALA A 55 -7.55 3.32 -8.30
N TYR A 56 -8.69 3.01 -7.68
CA TYR A 56 -9.87 2.36 -8.26
C TYR A 56 -11.10 3.20 -7.93
N LEU A 57 -11.81 3.68 -8.96
CA LEU A 57 -12.83 4.72 -8.86
C LEU A 57 -14.26 4.18 -8.70
N GLY A 58 -14.41 3.04 -8.03
CA GLY A 58 -15.72 2.48 -7.72
C GLY A 58 -16.52 2.08 -8.97
N GLU A 59 -17.78 2.41 -8.95
CA GLU A 59 -18.74 2.11 -10.04
C GLU A 59 -18.43 2.83 -11.36
N LYS A 60 -17.55 3.84 -11.35
CA LYS A 60 -17.07 4.57 -12.55
C LYS A 60 -15.84 3.94 -13.20
N ASP A 61 -15.34 2.82 -12.65
CA ASP A 61 -14.10 2.19 -13.08
C ASP A 61 -14.32 0.72 -13.43
N PRO A 62 -14.34 0.36 -14.73
CA PRO A 62 -14.56 -1.02 -15.17
C PRO A 62 -13.56 -2.05 -14.62
N ALA A 63 -12.40 -1.60 -14.11
CA ALA A 63 -11.41 -2.45 -13.47
C ALA A 63 -11.61 -2.59 -11.95
N SER A 64 -12.54 -1.84 -11.35
CA SER A 64 -12.85 -1.91 -9.92
C SER A 64 -13.71 -3.12 -9.59
N HIS A 65 -13.46 -3.73 -8.43
CA HIS A 65 -14.33 -4.78 -7.87
C HIS A 65 -15.73 -4.30 -7.54
N SER A 66 -15.95 -2.99 -7.43
CA SER A 66 -17.24 -2.35 -7.16
C SER A 66 -17.94 -1.82 -8.40
N PHE A 67 -17.39 -2.06 -9.61
CA PHE A 67 -17.99 -1.59 -10.87
C PHE A 67 -19.44 -2.10 -11.07
N ALA A 68 -19.69 -3.35 -10.73
CA ALA A 68 -21.01 -3.98 -10.85
C ALA A 68 -21.91 -3.78 -9.60
N GLY A 69 -21.57 -2.82 -8.73
CA GLY A 69 -22.28 -2.53 -7.51
C GLY A 69 -21.81 -3.31 -6.27
N ARG A 70 -22.59 -3.16 -5.17
CA ARG A 70 -22.27 -3.73 -3.86
C ARG A 70 -22.58 -5.22 -3.78
N THR A 71 -21.65 -5.97 -3.21
CA THR A 71 -21.80 -7.39 -2.89
C THR A 71 -21.27 -7.65 -1.46
N ALA A 72 -21.55 -8.81 -0.87
CA ALA A 72 -20.98 -9.20 0.43
C ALA A 72 -19.45 -9.21 0.41
N ARG A 73 -18.82 -9.50 -0.75
CA ARG A 73 -17.36 -9.55 -0.89
C ARG A 73 -16.72 -8.16 -0.84
N ASN A 74 -17.33 -7.15 -1.44
CA ASN A 74 -16.79 -5.81 -1.60
C ASN A 74 -17.46 -4.76 -0.73
N ALA A 75 -18.32 -5.17 0.22
CA ALA A 75 -19.12 -4.28 1.06
C ALA A 75 -18.29 -3.19 1.77
N VAL A 76 -17.05 -3.52 2.18
CA VAL A 76 -16.12 -2.58 2.84
C VAL A 76 -15.80 -1.36 1.95
N LEU A 77 -15.75 -1.53 0.62
CA LEU A 77 -15.50 -0.41 -0.30
C LEU A 77 -16.66 0.59 -0.37
N PHE A 78 -17.86 0.20 0.06
CA PHE A 78 -19.07 1.04 0.11
C PHE A 78 -19.39 1.53 1.53
N GLY A 79 -18.58 1.15 2.52
CA GLY A 79 -18.71 1.61 3.90
C GLY A 79 -17.89 2.86 4.18
N PRO A 80 -17.73 3.22 5.46
CA PRO A 80 -16.91 4.35 5.85
C PRO A 80 -15.50 4.27 5.28
N PRO A 81 -14.88 5.40 4.88
CA PRO A 81 -13.52 5.41 4.34
C PRO A 81 -12.46 5.09 5.39
N GLY A 82 -11.30 4.62 4.94
CA GLY A 82 -10.15 4.32 5.80
C GLY A 82 -10.12 2.89 6.34
N TYR A 83 -10.99 1.99 5.87
CA TYR A 83 -10.98 0.58 6.26
C TYR A 83 -10.22 -0.30 5.26
N ALA A 84 -9.61 -1.37 5.76
CA ALA A 84 -8.90 -2.33 4.95
C ALA A 84 -9.87 -3.22 4.16
N TYR A 85 -9.74 -3.25 2.84
CA TYR A 85 -10.40 -4.22 1.98
C TYR A 85 -9.38 -5.24 1.50
N ILE A 86 -9.56 -6.50 1.91
CA ILE A 86 -8.66 -7.60 1.59
C ILE A 86 -9.36 -8.58 0.67
N TYR A 87 -8.71 -8.92 -0.46
CA TYR A 87 -9.19 -9.96 -1.34
C TYR A 87 -8.10 -10.96 -1.70
N PHE A 88 -8.53 -12.19 -2.01
CA PHE A 88 -7.64 -13.28 -2.41
C PHE A 88 -7.57 -13.38 -3.93
N ILE A 89 -6.37 -13.54 -4.48
CA ILE A 89 -6.12 -13.59 -5.92
C ILE A 89 -5.14 -14.72 -6.27
N TYR A 90 -5.31 -15.28 -7.45
CA TYR A 90 -4.47 -16.35 -8.02
C TYR A 90 -4.35 -17.61 -7.15
N GLY A 91 -5.26 -17.83 -6.20
CA GLY A 91 -5.26 -19.02 -5.34
C GLY A 91 -4.16 -19.05 -4.26
N ASN A 92 -3.33 -18.02 -4.13
CA ASN A 92 -2.18 -18.04 -3.22
C ASN A 92 -1.79 -16.68 -2.59
N HIS A 93 -2.44 -15.57 -2.97
CA HIS A 93 -2.05 -14.24 -2.48
C HIS A 93 -3.24 -13.41 -2.02
N TYR A 94 -3.03 -12.64 -0.97
CA TYR A 94 -3.91 -11.56 -0.56
C TYR A 94 -3.44 -10.22 -1.13
N CYS A 95 -4.38 -9.29 -1.33
CA CYS A 95 -4.11 -7.92 -1.72
C CYS A 95 -4.77 -6.97 -0.72
N LEU A 96 -4.02 -5.99 -0.23
CA LEU A 96 -4.49 -4.94 0.67
C LEU A 96 -4.93 -3.72 -0.12
N ASN A 97 -6.13 -3.23 0.18
CA ASN A 97 -6.62 -1.93 -0.24
C ASN A 97 -7.10 -1.14 0.98
N VAL A 98 -7.20 0.18 0.83
CA VAL A 98 -7.93 1.05 1.76
C VAL A 98 -9.16 1.61 1.06
N SER A 99 -10.33 1.61 1.75
CA SER A 99 -11.56 2.22 1.25
C SER A 99 -11.45 3.75 1.22
N CYS A 100 -12.02 4.37 0.21
CA CYS A 100 -12.02 5.81 -0.03
C CYS A 100 -13.39 6.27 -0.51
N ASP A 101 -13.57 7.60 -0.60
CA ASP A 101 -14.83 8.29 -0.93
C ASP A 101 -15.82 8.27 0.27
N ALA A 102 -16.88 9.04 0.17
CA ALA A 102 -17.89 9.15 1.22
C ALA A 102 -18.60 7.81 1.47
N ASP A 103 -19.07 7.60 2.69
CA ASP A 103 -19.88 6.43 3.05
C ASP A 103 -21.05 6.24 2.07
N GLY A 104 -21.26 5.02 1.63
CA GLY A 104 -22.23 4.66 0.58
C GLY A 104 -21.68 4.76 -0.85
N LYS A 105 -20.50 5.36 -1.07
CA LYS A 105 -19.84 5.42 -2.37
C LYS A 105 -18.59 4.53 -2.38
N ALA A 106 -18.43 3.78 -3.46
CA ALA A 106 -17.30 2.90 -3.58
C ALA A 106 -16.07 3.61 -4.14
N GLY A 107 -14.95 3.43 -3.48
CA GLY A 107 -13.64 3.82 -3.95
C GLY A 107 -12.55 3.09 -3.19
N GLY A 108 -11.36 2.96 -3.74
CA GLY A 108 -10.28 2.31 -3.01
C GLY A 108 -8.92 2.55 -3.61
N VAL A 109 -7.89 2.33 -2.79
CA VAL A 109 -6.48 2.39 -3.18
C VAL A 109 -5.80 1.08 -2.84
N LEU A 110 -5.29 0.38 -3.87
CA LEU A 110 -4.50 -0.84 -3.75
C LEU A 110 -3.05 -0.50 -3.43
N PHE A 111 -2.49 -1.13 -2.39
CA PHE A 111 -1.06 -1.07 -2.09
C PHE A 111 -0.30 -2.07 -2.97
N ARG A 112 0.76 -1.61 -3.64
CA ARG A 112 1.52 -2.44 -4.57
C ARG A 112 2.95 -2.68 -4.15
N ALA A 113 3.61 -1.67 -3.59
CA ALA A 113 4.97 -1.83 -3.09
C ALA A 113 5.25 -0.92 -1.90
N LEU A 114 6.03 -1.46 -0.98
CA LEU A 114 6.47 -0.79 0.23
C LEU A 114 8.00 -0.84 0.30
N GLU A 115 8.60 0.13 0.98
CA GLU A 115 10.01 0.13 1.39
C GLU A 115 10.11 -0.25 2.86
N PRO A 116 10.66 -1.43 3.21
CA PRO A 116 10.80 -1.87 4.60
C PRO A 116 11.65 -0.90 5.43
N MET A 117 11.16 -0.56 6.63
CA MET A 117 11.83 0.33 7.57
C MET A 117 12.17 -0.38 8.88
N GLN A 118 11.26 -1.23 9.38
CA GLN A 118 11.41 -1.95 10.65
C GLN A 118 10.77 -3.34 10.55
N GLY A 119 11.37 -4.34 11.23
CA GLY A 119 10.87 -5.72 11.24
C GLY A 119 11.28 -6.51 9.98
N ILE A 120 12.45 -6.22 9.41
CA ILE A 120 12.95 -6.86 8.18
C ILE A 120 13.07 -8.37 8.36
N ASP A 121 13.61 -8.84 9.49
CA ASP A 121 13.78 -10.27 9.75
C ASP A 121 12.44 -11.00 9.89
N GLU A 122 11.44 -10.34 10.48
CA GLU A 122 10.07 -10.85 10.56
C GLU A 122 9.42 -10.95 9.16
N MET A 123 9.59 -9.93 8.33
CA MET A 123 9.12 -9.93 6.94
C MET A 123 9.81 -11.04 6.13
N ALA A 124 11.12 -11.24 6.30
CA ALA A 124 11.89 -12.29 5.63
C ALA A 124 11.39 -13.68 6.01
N ARG A 125 11.17 -13.91 7.32
CA ARG A 125 10.59 -15.17 7.83
C ARG A 125 9.18 -15.42 7.28
N ALA A 126 8.31 -14.42 7.27
CA ALA A 126 6.96 -14.53 6.72
C ALA A 126 6.97 -14.87 5.22
N ARG A 127 7.97 -14.35 4.48
CA ARG A 127 8.19 -14.59 3.06
C ARG A 127 8.96 -15.88 2.75
N GLY A 128 9.50 -16.57 3.76
CA GLY A 128 10.35 -17.74 3.57
C GLY A 128 11.61 -17.46 2.74
N ILE A 129 12.20 -16.26 2.83
CA ILE A 129 13.39 -15.87 2.08
C ILE A 129 14.49 -15.34 2.98
N GLU A 130 15.74 -15.48 2.54
CA GLU A 130 16.90 -14.89 3.18
C GLU A 130 17.18 -13.48 2.62
N VAL A 131 17.62 -12.59 3.49
CA VAL A 131 18.02 -11.22 3.16
C VAL A 131 19.49 -11.05 3.54
N HIS A 132 20.39 -11.07 2.55
CA HIS A 132 21.82 -10.94 2.77
C HIS A 132 22.29 -9.47 2.72
N GLY A 133 21.44 -8.55 2.30
CA GLY A 133 21.79 -7.13 2.25
C GLY A 133 20.75 -6.24 1.57
N PRO A 134 21.06 -4.95 1.43
CA PRO A 134 20.11 -3.97 0.91
C PRO A 134 19.53 -4.32 -0.47
N LYS A 135 20.26 -5.03 -1.33
CA LYS A 135 19.79 -5.43 -2.67
C LYS A 135 18.61 -6.42 -2.63
N ASP A 136 18.45 -7.15 -1.53
CA ASP A 136 17.39 -8.16 -1.38
C ASP A 136 16.10 -7.57 -0.82
N LEU A 137 16.14 -6.42 -0.15
CA LEU A 137 14.96 -5.79 0.46
C LEU A 137 13.75 -5.65 -0.48
N PRO A 138 13.91 -5.30 -1.78
CA PRO A 138 12.76 -5.27 -2.70
C PRO A 138 12.05 -6.62 -2.87
N LYS A 139 12.72 -7.74 -2.64
CA LYS A 139 12.11 -9.08 -2.72
C LYS A 139 11.04 -9.28 -1.64
N LEU A 140 11.12 -8.55 -0.52
CA LEU A 140 10.18 -8.64 0.58
C LEU A 140 8.79 -8.07 0.22
N THR A 141 8.74 -6.88 -0.38
CA THR A 141 7.53 -6.05 -0.42
C THR A 141 7.23 -5.40 -1.77
N SER A 142 8.02 -5.68 -2.84
CA SER A 142 7.73 -5.19 -4.18
C SER A 142 6.73 -6.10 -4.89
N GLY A 143 5.46 -5.76 -4.82
CA GLY A 143 4.31 -6.47 -5.36
C GLY A 143 3.21 -6.68 -4.31
N PRO A 144 1.91 -6.60 -4.71
CA PRO A 144 0.78 -6.61 -3.77
C PRO A 144 0.72 -7.90 -2.95
N GLY A 145 0.94 -9.07 -3.55
CA GLY A 145 0.98 -10.34 -2.83
C GLY A 145 2.18 -10.43 -1.87
N ARG A 146 3.36 -9.96 -2.33
CA ARG A 146 4.58 -9.99 -1.50
C ARG A 146 4.45 -9.14 -0.25
N LEU A 147 3.94 -7.92 -0.37
CA LEU A 147 3.74 -7.05 0.78
C LEU A 147 2.70 -7.61 1.74
N ALA A 148 1.61 -8.20 1.23
CA ALA A 148 0.60 -8.83 2.08
C ALA A 148 1.19 -10.00 2.88
N GLU A 149 1.95 -10.88 2.24
CA GLU A 149 2.63 -12.00 2.89
C GLU A 149 3.68 -11.52 3.90
N ALA A 150 4.52 -10.52 3.55
CA ALA A 150 5.53 -9.96 4.45
C ALA A 150 4.92 -9.36 5.72
N PHE A 151 3.72 -8.77 5.62
CA PHE A 151 2.98 -8.19 6.74
C PHE A 151 2.02 -9.18 7.41
N GLY A 152 1.96 -10.44 6.96
CA GLY A 152 1.03 -11.46 7.46
C GLY A 152 -0.42 -11.03 7.31
N ILE A 153 -0.76 -10.34 6.21
CA ILE A 153 -2.11 -9.85 5.94
C ILE A 153 -2.96 -10.98 5.38
N THR A 154 -4.08 -11.25 6.02
CA THR A 154 -5.10 -12.20 5.54
C THR A 154 -6.48 -11.57 5.60
N ARG A 155 -7.43 -12.14 4.85
CA ARG A 155 -8.80 -11.64 4.86
C ARG A 155 -9.48 -11.84 6.22
N GLU A 156 -9.26 -13.00 6.83
CA GLU A 156 -9.88 -13.39 8.11
C GLU A 156 -9.47 -12.46 9.24
N ARG A 157 -8.22 -11.98 9.18
CA ARG A 157 -7.61 -11.18 10.23
C ARG A 157 -7.82 -9.68 10.05
N ASP A 158 -7.72 -9.20 8.80
CA ASP A 158 -7.49 -7.78 8.54
C ASP A 158 -8.57 -7.12 7.66
N ASN A 159 -9.49 -7.90 7.05
CA ASN A 159 -10.57 -7.28 6.30
C ASN A 159 -11.47 -6.49 7.27
N ASP A 160 -11.88 -5.29 6.87
CA ASP A 160 -12.65 -4.36 7.71
C ASP A 160 -11.90 -3.83 8.95
N CYS A 161 -10.55 -3.89 8.93
CA CYS A 161 -9.71 -3.26 9.95
C CYS A 161 -9.66 -1.75 9.73
N ASP A 162 -9.88 -0.97 10.79
CA ASP A 162 -9.75 0.50 10.75
C ASP A 162 -8.27 0.91 10.63
N LEU A 163 -7.87 1.39 9.45
CA LEU A 163 -6.49 1.82 9.16
C LEU A 163 -6.19 3.23 9.66
N THR A 164 -7.17 3.93 10.25
CA THR A 164 -7.01 5.30 10.78
C THR A 164 -6.69 5.33 12.27
N SER A 165 -6.61 4.18 12.94
CA SER A 165 -6.40 4.09 14.38
C SER A 165 -5.11 3.36 14.74
N ALA A 166 -4.24 3.98 15.54
CA ALA A 166 -3.05 3.33 16.08
C ALA A 166 -3.36 2.19 17.07
N SER A 167 -4.60 2.07 17.54
CA SER A 167 -5.05 0.94 18.37
C SER A 167 -5.31 -0.32 17.54
N SER A 168 -5.52 -0.18 16.23
CA SER A 168 -5.70 -1.29 15.30
C SER A 168 -4.41 -2.12 15.15
N SER A 169 -4.57 -3.39 14.76
CA SER A 169 -3.44 -4.28 14.48
C SER A 169 -2.67 -3.85 13.23
N LEU A 170 -3.36 -3.21 12.27
CA LEU A 170 -2.85 -2.66 11.04
C LEU A 170 -3.37 -1.22 10.90
N TRP A 171 -2.49 -0.26 10.58
CA TRP A 171 -2.87 1.14 10.42
C TRP A 171 -1.89 1.90 9.54
N ILE A 172 -2.28 3.11 9.10
CA ILE A 172 -1.48 3.97 8.24
C ILE A 172 -1.16 5.26 8.98
N GLY A 173 0.12 5.64 8.98
CA GLY A 173 0.56 6.87 9.65
C GLY A 173 1.45 7.74 8.79
N ASP A 174 1.72 8.92 9.31
CA ASP A 174 2.58 9.95 8.75
C ASP A 174 3.71 10.29 9.71
N ASP A 175 4.93 10.33 9.22
CA ASP A 175 6.13 10.79 9.95
C ASP A 175 6.56 12.20 9.52
N GLY A 176 5.74 12.92 8.73
CA GLY A 176 6.04 14.22 8.18
C GLY A 176 7.08 14.21 7.04
N SER A 177 7.59 13.05 6.64
CA SER A 177 8.53 12.96 5.52
C SER A 177 7.86 13.38 4.22
N ARG A 178 8.57 14.22 3.45
CA ARG A 178 8.05 14.66 2.15
C ARG A 178 8.21 13.57 1.10
N ALA A 179 7.18 13.43 0.27
CA ALA A 179 7.20 12.55 -0.89
C ALA A 179 8.30 12.95 -1.88
N GLY A 180 8.91 11.96 -2.52
CA GLY A 180 9.77 12.14 -3.68
C GLY A 180 8.97 12.54 -4.93
N ARG A 181 9.63 12.65 -6.09
CA ARG A 181 8.96 12.91 -7.37
C ARG A 181 7.96 11.79 -7.69
N ILE A 182 6.69 12.13 -7.83
CA ILE A 182 5.64 11.18 -8.18
C ILE A 182 5.51 11.09 -9.70
N ARG A 183 5.39 9.86 -10.21
CA ARG A 183 5.04 9.55 -11.58
C ARG A 183 3.73 8.78 -11.61
N THR A 184 2.87 9.12 -12.57
CA THR A 184 1.60 8.44 -12.82
C THR A 184 1.74 7.59 -14.07
N THR A 185 1.29 6.32 -14.00
CA THR A 185 1.39 5.34 -15.09
C THR A 185 0.08 4.55 -15.21
N PRO A 186 -0.12 3.75 -16.27
CA PRO A 186 -1.15 2.74 -16.31
C PRO A 186 -1.02 1.74 -15.17
N ARG A 187 -2.15 1.17 -14.74
CA ARG A 187 -2.23 0.10 -13.74
C ARG A 187 -1.70 -1.22 -14.29
N ILE A 188 -1.28 -2.14 -13.43
CA ILE A 188 -0.67 -3.40 -13.80
C ILE A 188 -1.63 -4.57 -13.52
N GLY A 189 -1.70 -5.52 -14.46
CA GLY A 189 -2.44 -6.78 -14.26
C GLY A 189 -3.95 -6.65 -14.44
N ILE A 190 -4.43 -5.59 -15.08
CA ILE A 190 -5.83 -5.39 -15.45
C ILE A 190 -6.01 -5.36 -16.97
N THR A 191 -7.19 -5.76 -17.44
CA THR A 191 -7.55 -5.76 -18.88
C THR A 191 -8.57 -4.67 -19.21
N LYS A 192 -9.44 -4.31 -18.25
CA LYS A 192 -10.43 -3.24 -18.42
C LYS A 192 -9.86 -1.90 -18.02
N ALA A 193 -10.14 -0.85 -18.77
CA ALA A 193 -9.63 0.50 -18.52
C ALA A 193 -8.10 0.54 -18.27
N ALA A 194 -7.35 -0.31 -18.97
CA ALA A 194 -5.92 -0.49 -18.79
C ALA A 194 -5.12 0.75 -19.19
N GLU A 195 -5.65 1.58 -20.08
CA GLU A 195 -5.07 2.84 -20.54
C GLU A 195 -5.09 3.95 -19.49
N ARG A 196 -5.98 3.84 -18.48
CA ARG A 196 -6.12 4.86 -17.42
C ARG A 196 -4.88 4.92 -16.54
N ARG A 197 -4.31 6.12 -16.43
CA ARG A 197 -3.10 6.38 -15.63
C ARG A 197 -3.46 6.59 -14.15
N LEU A 198 -3.81 5.51 -13.47
CA LEU A 198 -4.26 5.51 -12.07
C LEU A 198 -3.31 4.77 -11.12
N ARG A 199 -2.09 4.48 -11.57
CA ARG A 199 -0.99 3.96 -10.74
C ARG A 199 0.00 5.07 -10.46
N TYR A 200 0.31 5.26 -9.18
CA TYR A 200 1.18 6.29 -8.64
C TYR A 200 2.41 5.64 -8.02
N VAL A 201 3.60 6.15 -8.37
CA VAL A 201 4.87 5.59 -7.90
C VAL A 201 5.87 6.71 -7.59
N PHE A 202 6.79 6.49 -6.65
CA PHE A 202 7.98 7.32 -6.55
C PHE A 202 8.94 7.02 -7.70
N ALA A 203 9.19 8.03 -8.53
CA ALA A 203 10.05 7.89 -9.71
C ALA A 203 11.47 7.48 -9.32
N GLY A 204 11.97 6.40 -9.95
CA GLY A 204 13.32 5.90 -9.70
C GLY A 204 13.51 5.11 -8.41
N ASN A 205 12.47 4.94 -7.58
CA ASN A 205 12.60 4.13 -6.37
C ASN A 205 12.72 2.65 -6.71
N ARG A 206 13.70 1.97 -6.12
CA ARG A 206 14.04 0.58 -6.40
C ARG A 206 13.00 -0.45 -5.95
N PHE A 207 12.07 -0.05 -5.08
CA PHE A 207 10.99 -0.90 -4.58
C PHE A 207 9.78 -0.93 -5.50
N VAL A 208 9.70 -0.07 -6.51
CA VAL A 208 8.59 -0.08 -7.49
C VAL A 208 8.47 -1.44 -8.15
N SER A 209 7.24 -2.00 -8.19
CA SER A 209 6.94 -3.32 -8.72
C SER A 209 6.88 -3.34 -10.26
N GLY A 210 7.02 -4.53 -10.85
CA GLY A 210 7.00 -4.73 -12.31
C GLY A 210 8.35 -4.57 -12.97
N LYS A 211 8.37 -4.43 -14.31
CA LYS A 211 9.62 -4.23 -15.07
C LYS A 211 10.24 -2.89 -14.66
N ARG A 212 11.51 -2.92 -14.31
CA ARG A 212 12.27 -1.68 -14.05
C ARG A 212 12.28 -0.83 -15.31
N GLU A 213 11.74 0.36 -15.20
CA GLU A 213 11.90 1.35 -16.24
C GLU A 213 13.31 1.96 -16.17
N PRO A 214 13.89 2.33 -17.32
CA PRO A 214 15.18 2.99 -17.33
C PRO A 214 15.11 4.30 -16.51
N PRO A 215 16.24 4.72 -15.87
CA PRO A 215 16.30 5.96 -15.13
C PRO A 215 15.90 7.13 -16.04
N VAL A 216 15.06 8.02 -15.52
CA VAL A 216 14.66 9.25 -16.20
C VAL A 216 15.92 10.13 -16.36
N GLY A 217 16.42 10.31 -17.57
CA GLY A 217 17.52 11.25 -17.82
C GLY A 217 18.64 10.80 -18.75
N VAL A 218 18.62 9.57 -19.27
CA VAL A 218 19.58 9.20 -20.34
C VAL A 218 18.88 9.32 -21.68
N ALA A 219 18.82 10.54 -22.23
CA ALA A 219 18.58 10.71 -23.66
C ALA A 219 19.71 9.97 -24.40
N ARG A 220 19.37 8.90 -25.11
CA ARG A 220 20.31 8.28 -26.06
C ARG A 220 20.65 9.37 -27.09
N ARG A 221 21.87 9.93 -26.97
CA ARG A 221 22.45 10.67 -28.08
C ARG A 221 22.60 9.66 -29.22
N ARG A 222 21.88 9.90 -30.30
CA ARG A 222 22.14 9.27 -31.60
C ARG A 222 23.37 9.92 -32.24
#